data_aa20eb10a0317e48a9aec034b07583b7
#
_entry.id   aa20eb10a0317e48a9aec034b07583b7
#
_cell.length_a   1.000
_cell.length_b   1.000
_cell.length_c   1.000
_cell.angle_alpha   90.00
_cell.angle_beta   90.00
_cell.angle_gamma   90.00
#
_symmetry.space_group_name_H-M   'P 1'
#
loop_
_entity.id
_entity.type
_entity.pdbx_description
1 polymer ?
#
loop_
_entity_poly.entity_id
_entity_poly.type
_entity_poly.pdbx_seq_one_letter_code
_entity_poly.pdbx_strand_id
1 'polypeptide(L)'
;METNKINYTLEECRKLMDKNGGSLYLRDTQIPNPKYKRLQDGDYVEGRYLYADGILTHVSRRKEINGYAFYVGKIKGKNVVSDGTHYAHCKTLREGIADLQFKAAKDRGAEQYKGRDMDELIPFAEAVAMYRIITGACAAGTQSFIDTLHEVKEAYSIREIISVTYGNYGANTFKEFFEDADA
;
A
#
# COMPACT_ATOMS: atom_id res chain seq x y z
N MET A 1 -24.57 -7.45 -12.76
CA MET A 1 -23.49 -7.62 -13.74
C MET A 1 -22.60 -8.73 -13.27
N GLU A 2 -22.59 -9.89 -13.93
CA GLU A 2 -21.69 -10.99 -13.60
C GLU A 2 -20.26 -10.56 -13.92
N THR A 3 -19.45 -10.37 -12.91
CA THR A 3 -18.01 -10.22 -13.07
C THR A 3 -17.46 -11.55 -13.58
N ASN A 4 -17.12 -11.59 -14.87
CA ASN A 4 -16.47 -12.73 -15.49
C ASN A 4 -15.13 -12.98 -14.76
N LYS A 5 -15.15 -13.92 -13.79
CA LYS A 5 -13.95 -14.39 -13.11
C LYS A 5 -13.02 -15.05 -14.13
N ILE A 6 -11.79 -14.58 -14.18
CA ILE A 6 -10.75 -15.21 -15.00
C ILE A 6 -10.30 -16.48 -14.27
N ASN A 7 -10.33 -17.61 -14.96
CA ASN A 7 -9.85 -18.86 -14.41
C ASN A 7 -8.52 -19.23 -15.07
N TYR A 8 -7.43 -19.08 -14.34
CA TYR A 8 -6.20 -19.77 -14.63
C TYR A 8 -6.35 -21.25 -14.25
N THR A 9 -5.71 -22.15 -14.98
CA THR A 9 -5.60 -23.52 -14.52
C THR A 9 -4.70 -23.62 -13.31
N LEU A 10 -4.94 -24.60 -12.45
CA LEU A 10 -4.12 -24.83 -11.25
C LEU A 10 -2.66 -25.09 -11.61
N GLU A 11 -2.40 -25.72 -12.74
CA GLU A 11 -1.06 -26.02 -13.22
C GLU A 11 -0.32 -24.76 -13.65
N GLU A 12 -0.97 -23.85 -14.37
CA GLU A 12 -0.42 -22.53 -14.73
C GLU A 12 -0.09 -21.72 -13.49
N CYS A 13 -1.01 -21.66 -12.52
CA CYS A 13 -0.77 -20.96 -11.26
C CYS A 13 0.36 -21.58 -10.44
N ARG A 14 0.48 -22.89 -10.37
CA ARG A 14 1.57 -23.58 -9.65
C ARG A 14 2.92 -23.31 -10.27
N LYS A 15 3.06 -23.44 -11.58
CA LYS A 15 4.33 -23.16 -12.28
C LYS A 15 4.81 -21.75 -12.05
N LEU A 16 3.89 -20.80 -11.99
CA LEU A 16 4.19 -19.39 -11.77
C LEU A 16 4.53 -19.11 -10.29
N MET A 17 3.84 -19.75 -9.35
CA MET A 17 4.07 -19.58 -7.90
C MET A 17 5.38 -20.23 -7.43
N ASP A 18 5.77 -21.36 -7.97
CA ASP A 18 7.01 -22.07 -7.61
C ASP A 18 8.24 -21.19 -7.86
N LYS A 19 8.22 -20.36 -8.90
CA LYS A 19 9.30 -19.42 -9.20
C LYS A 19 9.44 -18.27 -8.20
N ASN A 20 8.34 -17.89 -7.52
CA ASN A 20 8.26 -16.68 -6.71
C ASN A 20 7.97 -16.95 -5.22
N GLY A 21 8.20 -18.18 -4.76
CA GLY A 21 8.05 -18.52 -3.34
C GLY A 21 6.63 -18.34 -2.80
N GLY A 22 5.60 -18.69 -3.59
CA GLY A 22 4.20 -18.67 -3.22
C GLY A 22 3.48 -17.34 -3.43
N SER A 23 4.14 -16.37 -4.06
CA SER A 23 3.52 -15.15 -4.59
C SER A 23 3.98 -14.96 -6.03
N LEU A 24 3.05 -14.61 -6.91
CA LEU A 24 3.34 -14.36 -8.30
C LEU A 24 3.06 -12.91 -8.64
N TYR A 25 4.03 -12.27 -9.28
CA TYR A 25 3.88 -10.92 -9.80
C TYR A 25 3.39 -10.97 -11.24
N LEU A 26 2.15 -10.53 -11.50
CA LEU A 26 1.51 -10.61 -12.82
C LEU A 26 1.41 -9.27 -13.54
N ARG A 27 2.03 -8.20 -13.03
CA ARG A 27 1.80 -6.83 -13.48
C ARG A 27 1.88 -6.65 -15.00
N ASP A 28 2.76 -7.38 -15.68
CA ASP A 28 2.98 -7.27 -17.11
C ASP A 28 2.77 -8.59 -17.86
N THR A 29 2.12 -9.57 -17.22
CA THR A 29 1.89 -10.86 -17.84
C THR A 29 0.71 -10.77 -18.79
N GLN A 30 0.98 -10.64 -20.08
CA GLN A 30 0.00 -10.90 -21.13
C GLN A 30 -0.08 -12.41 -21.34
N ILE A 31 -1.15 -13.02 -20.87
CA ILE A 31 -1.40 -14.43 -21.20
C ILE A 31 -2.03 -14.46 -22.59
N PRO A 32 -1.42 -15.16 -23.56
CA PRO A 32 -1.84 -15.12 -24.96
C PRO A 32 -3.11 -15.94 -25.23
N ASN A 33 -4.09 -15.89 -24.34
CA ASN A 33 -5.36 -16.55 -24.53
C ASN A 33 -6.51 -15.52 -24.48
N PRO A 34 -7.24 -15.31 -25.59
CA PRO A 34 -8.30 -14.30 -25.67
C PRO A 34 -9.50 -14.55 -24.76
N LYS A 35 -9.56 -15.68 -24.06
CA LYS A 35 -10.60 -16.00 -23.08
C LYS A 35 -10.36 -15.36 -21.70
N TYR A 36 -9.16 -14.83 -21.43
CA TYR A 36 -8.81 -14.28 -20.12
C TYR A 36 -8.95 -12.76 -20.11
N LYS A 37 -9.85 -12.24 -19.27
CA LYS A 37 -9.88 -10.84 -18.90
C LYS A 37 -8.74 -10.57 -17.89
N ARG A 38 -8.31 -9.33 -17.82
CA ARG A 38 -7.34 -8.88 -16.81
C ARG A 38 -7.91 -9.11 -15.41
N LEU A 39 -7.17 -9.80 -14.53
CA LEU A 39 -7.52 -9.96 -13.11
C LEU A 39 -7.64 -8.59 -12.44
N GLN A 40 -8.63 -8.47 -11.56
CA GLN A 40 -8.82 -7.30 -10.72
C GLN A 40 -8.49 -7.65 -9.27
N ASP A 41 -8.07 -6.68 -8.50
CA ASP A 41 -7.81 -6.87 -7.08
C ASP A 41 -9.07 -7.42 -6.39
N GLY A 42 -8.88 -8.46 -5.58
CA GLY A 42 -9.96 -9.22 -4.96
C GLY A 42 -10.45 -10.44 -5.72
N ASP A 43 -10.04 -10.63 -6.98
CA ASP A 43 -10.37 -11.84 -7.73
C ASP A 43 -9.67 -13.07 -7.13
N TYR A 44 -10.37 -14.19 -7.24
CA TYR A 44 -9.83 -15.50 -6.86
C TYR A 44 -9.57 -16.35 -8.08
N VAL A 45 -8.45 -17.07 -8.06
CA VAL A 45 -8.15 -18.16 -8.99
C VAL A 45 -8.34 -19.47 -8.25
N GLU A 46 -9.15 -20.37 -8.82
CA GLU A 46 -9.50 -21.67 -8.25
C GLU A 46 -9.96 -21.62 -6.77
N GLY A 47 -10.54 -20.51 -6.34
CA GLY A 47 -11.03 -20.32 -4.99
C GLY A 47 -9.97 -20.33 -3.89
N ARG A 48 -8.68 -20.37 -4.24
CA ARG A 48 -7.56 -20.45 -3.29
C ARG A 48 -6.53 -19.37 -3.42
N TYR A 49 -6.40 -18.78 -4.60
CA TYR A 49 -5.37 -17.79 -4.90
C TYR A 49 -6.04 -16.44 -5.05
N LEU A 50 -5.79 -15.56 -4.09
CA LEU A 50 -6.24 -14.17 -4.13
C LEU A 50 -5.28 -13.35 -4.97
N TYR A 51 -5.81 -12.62 -5.95
CA TYR A 51 -5.07 -11.61 -6.70
C TYR A 51 -5.19 -10.26 -6.02
N ALA A 52 -4.06 -9.62 -5.79
CA ALA A 52 -4.00 -8.27 -5.23
C ALA A 52 -2.69 -7.59 -5.62
N ASP A 53 -2.73 -6.33 -6.03
CA ASP A 53 -1.54 -5.52 -6.42
C ASP A 53 -0.61 -6.23 -7.42
N GLY A 54 -1.16 -6.96 -8.36
CA GLY A 54 -0.36 -7.71 -9.35
C GLY A 54 0.23 -9.02 -8.83
N ILE A 55 -0.17 -9.50 -7.64
CA ILE A 55 0.39 -10.71 -7.00
C ILE A 55 -0.73 -11.70 -6.69
N LEU A 56 -0.53 -12.97 -7.07
CA LEU A 56 -1.35 -14.09 -6.62
C LEU A 56 -0.80 -14.64 -5.31
N THR A 57 -1.64 -14.67 -4.28
CA THR A 57 -1.30 -15.22 -2.97
C THR A 57 -2.16 -16.43 -2.65
N HIS A 58 -1.53 -17.58 -2.38
CA HIS A 58 -2.26 -18.75 -1.91
C HIS A 58 -2.77 -18.50 -0.47
N VAL A 59 -4.08 -18.34 -0.33
CA VAL A 59 -4.75 -18.07 0.94
C VAL A 59 -5.13 -19.37 1.62
N SER A 60 -4.76 -19.55 2.89
CA SER A 60 -5.14 -20.69 3.72
C SER A 60 -6.45 -20.45 4.49
N ARG A 61 -6.69 -19.20 4.88
CA ARG A 61 -7.92 -18.79 5.59
C ARG A 61 -8.12 -17.27 5.49
N ARG A 62 -9.37 -16.84 5.61
CA ARG A 62 -9.79 -15.44 5.74
C ARG A 62 -10.34 -15.19 7.13
N LYS A 63 -10.09 -14.03 7.69
CA LYS A 63 -10.62 -13.52 8.96
C LYS A 63 -11.11 -12.10 8.77
N GLU A 64 -12.15 -11.72 9.49
CA GLU A 64 -12.53 -10.31 9.67
C GLU A 64 -11.99 -9.84 11.01
N ILE A 65 -11.25 -8.72 11.00
CA ILE A 65 -10.65 -8.13 12.21
C ILE A 65 -10.81 -6.62 12.13
N ASN A 66 -11.61 -6.03 13.03
CA ASN A 66 -11.85 -4.58 13.12
C ASN A 66 -12.29 -3.94 11.78
N GLY A 67 -13.15 -4.62 11.02
CA GLY A 67 -13.65 -4.14 9.73
C GLY A 67 -12.70 -4.38 8.54
N TYR A 68 -11.55 -5.00 8.76
CA TYR A 68 -10.62 -5.40 7.70
C TYR A 68 -10.73 -6.89 7.39
N ALA A 69 -10.70 -7.24 6.11
CA ALA A 69 -10.53 -8.63 5.68
C ALA A 69 -9.03 -8.98 5.72
N PHE A 70 -8.65 -9.93 6.57
CA PHE A 70 -7.29 -10.43 6.67
C PHE A 70 -7.16 -11.83 6.10
N TYR A 71 -6.42 -11.96 5.03
CA TYR A 71 -6.17 -13.19 4.29
C TYR A 71 -4.81 -13.76 4.70
N VAL A 72 -4.84 -14.87 5.42
CA VAL A 72 -3.61 -15.54 5.88
C VAL A 72 -3.04 -16.35 4.73
N GLY A 73 -1.86 -16.01 4.26
CA GLY A 73 -1.15 -16.77 3.24
C GLY A 73 -0.71 -18.14 3.75
N LYS A 74 -0.63 -19.10 2.85
CA LYS A 74 -0.10 -20.44 3.16
C LYS A 74 1.38 -20.39 3.51
N ILE A 75 2.11 -19.44 2.93
CA ILE A 75 3.50 -19.16 3.29
C ILE A 75 3.51 -18.14 4.41
N LYS A 76 4.24 -18.44 5.50
CA LYS A 76 4.37 -17.56 6.68
C LYS A 76 4.87 -16.17 6.27
N GLY A 77 4.16 -15.14 6.71
CA GLY A 77 4.50 -13.74 6.43
C GLY A 77 4.10 -13.26 5.03
N LYS A 78 3.38 -14.05 4.24
CA LYS A 78 2.82 -13.66 2.95
C LYS A 78 1.29 -13.53 3.07
N ASN A 79 0.85 -12.50 3.80
CA ASN A 79 -0.56 -12.23 4.03
C ASN A 79 -1.05 -11.09 3.14
N VAL A 80 -2.37 -10.95 3.03
CA VAL A 80 -3.02 -9.82 2.38
C VAL A 80 -4.07 -9.26 3.34
N VAL A 81 -4.23 -7.96 3.38
CA VAL A 81 -5.30 -7.28 4.09
C VAL A 81 -6.08 -6.39 3.13
N SER A 82 -7.38 -6.22 3.35
CA SER A 82 -8.23 -5.35 2.55
C SER A 82 -9.24 -4.60 3.42
N ASP A 83 -9.54 -3.35 3.04
CA ASP A 83 -10.65 -2.54 3.55
C ASP A 83 -11.92 -2.65 2.68
N GLY A 84 -11.91 -3.54 1.68
CA GLY A 84 -12.96 -3.72 0.69
C GLY A 84 -12.71 -2.98 -0.63
N THR A 85 -11.87 -1.94 -0.62
CA THR A 85 -11.50 -1.13 -1.81
C THR A 85 -10.05 -1.38 -2.20
N HIS A 86 -9.17 -1.33 -1.22
CA HIS A 86 -7.73 -1.52 -1.39
C HIS A 86 -7.27 -2.86 -0.84
N TYR A 87 -6.14 -3.31 -1.33
CA TYR A 87 -5.45 -4.51 -0.85
C TYR A 87 -4.00 -4.16 -0.52
N ALA A 88 -3.43 -4.81 0.48
CA ALA A 88 -2.02 -4.64 0.84
C ALA A 88 -1.38 -5.97 1.24
N HIS A 89 -0.19 -6.25 0.69
CA HIS A 89 0.63 -7.39 1.09
C HIS A 89 1.40 -7.06 2.36
N CYS A 90 1.37 -7.95 3.36
CA CYS A 90 1.97 -7.66 4.66
C CYS A 90 2.49 -8.92 5.37
N LYS A 91 3.40 -8.73 6.30
CA LYS A 91 3.80 -9.77 7.26
C LYS A 91 2.85 -9.79 8.44
N THR A 92 2.40 -8.62 8.88
CA THR A 92 1.51 -8.43 10.02
C THR A 92 0.27 -7.62 9.63
N LEU A 93 -0.83 -7.78 10.38
CA LEU A 93 -2.05 -6.99 10.17
C LEU A 93 -1.79 -5.48 10.32
N ARG A 94 -0.95 -5.09 11.29
CA ARG A 94 -0.60 -3.68 11.55
C ARG A 94 0.07 -3.02 10.34
N GLU A 95 1.06 -3.68 9.76
CA GLU A 95 1.72 -3.22 8.52
C GLU A 95 0.71 -3.06 7.38
N GLY A 96 -0.15 -4.06 7.19
CA GLY A 96 -1.13 -4.03 6.11
C GLY A 96 -2.16 -2.91 6.28
N ILE A 97 -2.63 -2.65 7.51
CA ILE A 97 -3.56 -1.54 7.78
C ILE A 97 -2.88 -0.19 7.47
N ALA A 98 -1.62 0.00 7.84
CA ALA A 98 -0.88 1.22 7.54
C ALA A 98 -0.75 1.43 6.01
N ASP A 99 -0.48 0.37 5.25
CA ASP A 99 -0.45 0.42 3.78
C ASP A 99 -1.82 0.73 3.16
N LEU A 100 -2.91 0.17 3.69
CA LEU A 100 -4.27 0.51 3.24
C LEU A 100 -4.60 1.98 3.50
N GLN A 101 -4.28 2.49 4.68
CA GLN A 101 -4.47 3.89 5.02
C GLN A 101 -3.68 4.82 4.09
N PHE A 102 -2.44 4.44 3.75
CA PHE A 102 -1.64 5.17 2.77
C PHE A 102 -2.28 5.15 1.37
N LYS A 103 -2.76 4.00 0.90
CA LYS A 103 -3.42 3.88 -0.41
C LYS A 103 -4.68 4.74 -0.48
N ALA A 104 -5.54 4.65 0.54
CA ALA A 104 -6.75 5.46 0.63
C ALA A 104 -6.44 6.96 0.68
N ALA A 105 -5.39 7.37 1.40
CA ALA A 105 -4.96 8.76 1.44
C ALA A 105 -4.38 9.21 0.09
N LYS A 106 -3.62 8.35 -0.60
CA LYS A 106 -3.09 8.62 -1.93
C LYS A 106 -4.19 8.83 -2.97
N ASP A 107 -5.27 8.06 -2.92
CA ASP A 107 -6.40 8.19 -3.85
C ASP A 107 -7.14 9.53 -3.65
N ARG A 108 -7.17 10.05 -2.43
CA ARG A 108 -7.70 11.40 -2.16
C ARG A 108 -6.79 12.53 -2.68
N GLY A 109 -5.51 12.21 -2.95
CA GLY A 109 -4.53 13.14 -3.47
C GLY A 109 -3.94 14.08 -2.42
N ALA A 110 -2.98 14.91 -2.83
CA ALA A 110 -2.29 15.86 -1.94
C ALA A 110 -3.20 17.03 -1.52
N GLU A 111 -4.18 17.39 -2.35
CA GLU A 111 -5.08 18.53 -2.12
C GLU A 111 -5.83 18.47 -0.77
N GLN A 112 -6.05 17.27 -0.23
CA GLN A 112 -6.68 17.06 1.09
C GLN A 112 -5.88 17.71 2.24
N TYR A 113 -4.61 18.03 2.02
CA TYR A 113 -3.72 18.60 3.03
C TYR A 113 -3.54 20.13 2.91
N LYS A 114 -4.06 20.74 1.82
CA LYS A 114 -3.98 22.20 1.65
C LYS A 114 -4.72 22.96 2.74
N GLY A 115 -4.16 24.07 3.17
CA GLY A 115 -4.77 24.95 4.17
C GLY A 115 -4.78 24.40 5.60
N ARG A 116 -4.02 23.33 5.87
CA ARG A 116 -3.81 22.86 7.25
C ARG A 116 -2.93 23.85 8.01
N ASP A 117 -3.23 24.00 9.30
CA ASP A 117 -2.41 24.82 10.20
C ASP A 117 -0.99 24.22 10.32
N MET A 118 0.02 25.05 10.13
CA MET A 118 1.43 24.67 10.20
C MET A 118 1.85 24.13 11.56
N ASP A 119 1.15 24.48 12.62
CA ASP A 119 1.43 24.10 14.00
C ASP A 119 0.48 22.97 14.52
N GLU A 120 -0.47 22.49 13.67
CA GLU A 120 -1.33 21.34 13.98
C GLU A 120 -0.48 20.09 14.21
N LEU A 121 -0.71 19.42 15.34
CA LEU A 121 -0.04 18.14 15.63
C LEU A 121 -0.69 16.98 14.87
N ILE A 122 0.06 16.41 13.97
CA ILE A 122 -0.35 15.31 13.08
C ILE A 122 0.26 14.00 13.60
N PRO A 123 -0.53 12.95 13.81
CA PRO A 123 -0.01 11.64 14.21
C PRO A 123 1.09 11.14 13.27
N PHE A 124 2.13 10.51 13.80
CA PHE A 124 3.31 10.09 13.04
C PHE A 124 2.98 9.33 11.74
N ALA A 125 2.06 8.36 11.82
CA ALA A 125 1.68 7.57 10.65
C ALA A 125 1.02 8.43 9.55
N GLU A 126 0.22 9.42 9.93
CA GLU A 126 -0.40 10.39 9.01
C GLU A 126 0.65 11.35 8.44
N ALA A 127 1.59 11.84 9.24
CA ALA A 127 2.69 12.69 8.82
C ALA A 127 3.56 11.99 7.75
N VAL A 128 3.88 10.72 7.94
CA VAL A 128 4.59 9.88 6.96
C VAL A 128 3.78 9.72 5.68
N ALA A 129 2.49 9.42 5.78
CA ALA A 129 1.62 9.28 4.61
C ALA A 129 1.50 10.60 3.83
N MET A 130 1.28 11.70 4.53
CA MET A 130 1.19 13.06 3.95
C MET A 130 2.48 13.44 3.20
N TYR A 131 3.65 13.25 3.84
CA TYR A 131 4.94 13.51 3.19
C TYR A 131 5.11 12.71 1.90
N ARG A 132 4.85 11.40 1.94
CA ARG A 132 4.97 10.52 0.77
C ARG A 132 3.99 10.87 -0.36
N ILE A 133 2.78 11.30 -0.02
CA ILE A 133 1.76 11.67 -1.01
C ILE A 133 2.13 12.96 -1.71
N ILE A 134 2.59 13.96 -0.97
CA ILE A 134 2.98 15.27 -1.51
C ILE A 134 4.27 15.16 -2.33
N THR A 135 5.25 14.42 -1.86
CA THR A 135 6.61 14.40 -2.45
C THR A 135 6.85 13.26 -3.44
N GLY A 136 6.00 12.23 -3.43
CA GLY A 136 6.23 10.99 -4.18
C GLY A 136 7.31 10.08 -3.57
N ALA A 137 7.77 10.35 -2.34
CA ALA A 137 8.79 9.55 -1.68
C ALA A 137 8.37 8.06 -1.55
N CYS A 138 9.24 7.14 -1.91
CA CYS A 138 8.97 5.71 -1.81
C CYS A 138 9.04 5.21 -0.35
N ALA A 139 8.34 4.11 -0.06
CA ALA A 139 8.30 3.54 1.29
C ALA A 139 9.70 3.20 1.84
N ALA A 140 10.56 2.60 1.01
CA ALA A 140 11.90 2.20 1.42
C ALA A 140 12.79 3.42 1.76
N GLY A 141 12.76 4.47 0.92
CA GLY A 141 13.50 5.70 1.17
C GLY A 141 13.01 6.43 2.41
N THR A 142 11.69 6.49 2.60
CA THR A 142 11.09 7.08 3.80
C THR A 142 11.48 6.32 5.06
N GLN A 143 11.43 4.98 5.03
CA GLN A 143 11.84 4.15 6.16
C GLN A 143 13.32 4.34 6.48
N SER A 144 14.21 4.35 5.47
CA SER A 144 15.62 4.62 5.66
C SER A 144 15.87 5.98 6.32
N PHE A 145 15.10 7.00 5.96
CA PHE A 145 15.20 8.30 6.63
C PHE A 145 14.73 8.22 8.09
N ILE A 146 13.57 7.59 8.36
CA ILE A 146 13.05 7.42 9.72
C ILE A 146 14.07 6.70 10.61
N ASP A 147 14.76 5.69 10.08
CA ASP A 147 15.78 4.93 10.80
C ASP A 147 17.03 5.78 11.17
N THR A 148 17.21 6.95 10.55
CA THR A 148 18.28 7.91 10.91
C THR A 148 17.89 8.89 12.03
N LEU A 149 16.61 8.98 12.37
CA LEU A 149 16.15 9.88 13.42
C LEU A 149 16.59 9.36 14.81
N HIS A 150 17.14 10.25 15.62
CA HIS A 150 17.52 9.91 17.01
C HIS A 150 16.32 9.57 17.88
N GLU A 151 15.19 10.20 17.61
CA GLU A 151 13.94 10.00 18.31
C GLU A 151 12.77 10.14 17.31
N VAL A 152 11.80 9.24 17.42
CA VAL A 152 10.55 9.30 16.67
C VAL A 152 9.44 9.71 17.63
N LYS A 153 8.84 10.88 17.40
CA LYS A 153 7.72 11.39 18.19
C LYS A 153 6.42 10.70 17.78
N GLU A 154 5.43 10.70 18.67
CA GLU A 154 4.08 10.20 18.37
C GLU A 154 3.32 11.09 17.38
N ALA A 155 3.63 12.40 17.35
CA ALA A 155 3.05 13.38 16.43
C ALA A 155 4.09 14.45 16.07
N TYR A 156 3.88 15.09 14.90
CA TYR A 156 4.69 16.19 14.38
C TYR A 156 3.80 17.29 13.84
N SER A 157 4.21 18.54 13.99
CA SER A 157 3.61 19.63 13.24
C SER A 157 4.18 19.68 11.82
N ILE A 158 3.49 20.35 10.88
CA ILE A 158 3.99 20.57 9.51
C ILE A 158 5.33 21.29 9.54
N ARG A 159 5.47 22.29 10.41
CA ARG A 159 6.71 23.03 10.62
C ARG A 159 7.86 22.12 11.09
N GLU A 160 7.59 21.21 11.99
CA GLU A 160 8.57 20.22 12.44
C GLU A 160 8.94 19.24 11.32
N ILE A 161 7.97 18.78 10.52
CA ILE A 161 8.25 17.90 9.37
C ILE A 161 9.18 18.61 8.38
N ILE A 162 8.92 19.88 8.04
CA ILE A 162 9.78 20.68 7.18
C ILE A 162 11.21 20.76 7.75
N SER A 163 11.33 20.98 9.06
CA SER A 163 12.62 21.09 9.75
C SER A 163 13.40 19.77 9.73
N VAL A 164 12.78 18.65 10.12
CA VAL A 164 13.49 17.38 10.23
C VAL A 164 13.81 16.74 8.87
N THR A 165 13.04 17.07 7.83
CA THR A 165 13.28 16.55 6.48
C THR A 165 14.22 17.41 5.66
N TYR A 166 14.71 18.56 6.19
CA TYR A 166 15.59 19.46 5.47
C TYR A 166 16.80 18.74 4.85
N GLY A 167 17.04 19.01 3.56
CA GLY A 167 18.12 18.37 2.79
C GLY A 167 17.82 16.95 2.31
N ASN A 168 16.67 16.37 2.63
CA ASN A 168 16.27 15.06 2.17
C ASN A 168 15.40 15.13 0.90
N TYR A 169 15.14 13.95 0.29
CA TYR A 169 14.33 13.85 -0.92
C TYR A 169 12.93 14.43 -0.70
N GLY A 170 12.52 15.36 -1.55
CA GLY A 170 11.19 15.97 -1.53
C GLY A 170 11.00 17.08 -0.49
N ALA A 171 12.00 17.42 0.33
CA ALA A 171 11.87 18.44 1.37
C ALA A 171 11.40 19.80 0.84
N ASN A 172 11.95 20.25 -0.29
CA ASN A 172 11.53 21.51 -0.92
C ASN A 172 10.10 21.42 -1.45
N THR A 173 9.75 20.33 -2.13
CA THR A 173 8.38 20.10 -2.63
C THR A 173 7.36 20.09 -1.48
N PHE A 174 7.70 19.48 -0.35
CA PHE A 174 6.84 19.46 0.82
C PHE A 174 6.67 20.85 1.42
N LYS A 175 7.75 21.60 1.56
CA LYS A 175 7.74 22.97 2.07
C LYS A 175 6.91 23.90 1.18
N GLU A 176 7.20 23.93 -0.12
CA GLU A 176 6.51 24.75 -1.13
C GLU A 176 5.00 24.48 -1.16
N PHE A 177 4.59 23.19 -1.00
CA PHE A 177 3.18 22.81 -0.98
C PHE A 177 2.36 23.56 0.08
N PHE A 178 2.96 23.88 1.23
CA PHE A 178 2.28 24.59 2.31
C PHE A 178 2.52 26.11 2.28
N GLU A 179 3.68 26.57 1.80
CA GLU A 179 3.98 28.01 1.70
C GLU A 179 3.21 28.68 0.56
N ASP A 180 3.01 28.00 -0.58
CA ASP A 180 2.22 28.52 -1.71
C ASP A 180 0.70 28.54 -1.43
N ALA A 181 0.23 27.87 -0.38
CA ALA A 181 -1.17 27.86 0.01
C ALA A 181 -1.59 29.14 0.79
N ASP A 182 -0.64 29.91 1.30
CA ASP A 182 -0.86 31.16 2.05
C ASP A 182 -0.72 32.42 1.16
N ALA A 183 -0.47 32.26 -0.15
CA ALA A 183 -0.35 33.35 -1.13
C ALA A 183 -1.64 33.50 -1.95
#